data_4356ff7693695f6cefcb883164674aa9
#
_entry.id   4356ff7693695f6cefcb883164674aa9
#
_cell.length_a   1.000
_cell.length_b   1.000
_cell.length_c   1.000
_cell.angle_alpha   90.00
_cell.angle_beta   90.00
_cell.angle_gamma   90.00
#
_symmetry.space_group_name_H-M   'P 1'
#
loop_
_entity.id
_entity.type
_entity.pdbx_description
1 polymer ?
#
loop_
_entity_poly.entity_id
_entity_poly.type
_entity_poly.pdbx_seq_one_letter_code
_entity_poly.pdbx_strand_id
1 'polypeptide(L)'
;MTKPLIRLGTEFLYNPYPVYDELRAQGPVHHVLLPNGLSTWLVVDYQLGRAVLAAARVGKDAASIAPITTRLRGEHDGMTAVSTDLWKHMLSSDPPDHTRLRRLVSKAFTARTVDQLHPRIETLADELLDRMAGAPEVDLIEGYALPIPITVICELFGVPEADRNRFRELSTTMTATSAENVEDPDAADSPFYATAAQRAAASVELATYLIGLIAERTENLGEDLLSQLILANHEGDKLSDQELIAMLFLILVAGHETTVNLIGNGLLALLRDRALYTELTAEPERIPAAIEEFLRYEGPVHVSTLRYTAEPITLAGIDIPADELISVSLLAANHDPGRFTHPDRIRIGQAAKGGHLAFGHGIHYCVGAPLARLEARLAFEKILARYPDMRLAEAVRWRPSSTFRGVQSLPVVLE
;
A
#
# COMPACT_ATOMS: atom_id res chain seq x y z
N MET A 1 7.82 -25.26 -21.07
CA MET A 1 6.63 -26.00 -20.63
C MET A 1 5.67 -25.00 -20.02
N THR A 2 4.45 -24.88 -20.55
CA THR A 2 3.40 -24.03 -19.96
C THR A 2 2.94 -24.65 -18.63
N LYS A 3 3.12 -23.94 -17.51
CA LYS A 3 2.55 -24.39 -16.22
C LYS A 3 1.01 -24.28 -16.26
N PRO A 4 0.29 -25.21 -15.61
CA PRO A 4 -1.16 -25.12 -15.51
C PRO A 4 -1.57 -23.87 -14.72
N LEU A 5 -2.74 -23.31 -15.05
CA LEU A 5 -3.33 -22.20 -14.33
C LEU A 5 -3.86 -22.68 -12.96
N ILE A 6 -3.33 -22.12 -11.88
CA ILE A 6 -3.74 -22.41 -10.50
C ILE A 6 -4.78 -21.36 -10.09
N ARG A 7 -5.98 -21.78 -9.70
CA ARG A 7 -7.02 -20.88 -9.19
C ARG A 7 -6.81 -20.66 -7.70
N LEU A 8 -6.67 -19.40 -7.27
CA LEU A 8 -6.60 -19.01 -5.87
C LEU A 8 -8.02 -18.71 -5.39
N GLY A 9 -8.42 -19.37 -4.30
CA GLY A 9 -9.75 -19.21 -3.71
C GLY A 9 -9.88 -17.96 -2.82
N THR A 10 -11.07 -17.76 -2.24
CA THR A 10 -11.39 -16.62 -1.37
C THR A 10 -10.54 -16.60 -0.10
N GLU A 11 -10.15 -17.76 0.42
CA GLU A 11 -9.26 -17.90 1.57
C GLU A 11 -7.93 -17.17 1.39
N PHE A 12 -7.44 -17.03 0.14
CA PHE A 12 -6.24 -16.28 -0.18
C PHE A 12 -6.33 -14.79 0.20
N LEU A 13 -7.54 -14.21 0.20
CA LEU A 13 -7.77 -12.82 0.57
C LEU A 13 -7.57 -12.57 2.07
N TYR A 14 -7.86 -13.58 2.90
CA TYR A 14 -7.84 -13.48 4.36
C TYR A 14 -6.58 -14.07 4.99
N ASN A 15 -6.08 -15.19 4.45
CA ASN A 15 -4.88 -15.87 4.92
C ASN A 15 -4.08 -16.49 3.77
N PRO A 16 -3.16 -15.73 3.16
CA PRO A 16 -2.43 -16.17 1.99
C PRO A 16 -1.27 -17.14 2.29
N TYR A 17 -0.82 -17.24 3.55
CA TYR A 17 0.40 -17.95 3.91
C TYR A 17 0.39 -19.44 3.58
N PRO A 18 -0.66 -20.23 3.87
CA PRO A 18 -0.71 -21.64 3.46
C PRO A 18 -0.60 -21.81 1.94
N VAL A 19 -1.26 -20.94 1.16
CA VAL A 19 -1.16 -20.95 -0.30
C VAL A 19 0.26 -20.64 -0.76
N TYR A 20 0.94 -19.69 -0.13
CA TYR A 20 2.34 -19.41 -0.47
C TYR A 20 3.29 -20.55 -0.16
N ASP A 21 3.06 -21.27 0.93
CA ASP A 21 3.87 -22.45 1.27
C ASP A 21 3.69 -23.56 0.24
N GLU A 22 2.46 -23.81 -0.20
CA GLU A 22 2.14 -24.76 -1.27
C GLU A 22 2.78 -24.35 -2.60
N LEU A 23 2.67 -23.09 -3.00
CA LEU A 23 3.28 -22.58 -4.21
C LEU A 23 4.81 -22.67 -4.15
N ARG A 24 5.42 -22.27 -3.04
CA ARG A 24 6.87 -22.32 -2.85
C ARG A 24 7.42 -23.75 -2.94
N ALA A 25 6.68 -24.74 -2.40
CA ALA A 25 7.05 -26.14 -2.51
C ALA A 25 7.07 -26.66 -3.96
N GLN A 26 6.29 -26.05 -4.87
CA GLN A 26 6.20 -26.38 -6.28
C GLN A 26 7.16 -25.56 -7.17
N GLY A 27 7.78 -24.51 -6.62
CA GLY A 27 8.75 -23.68 -7.31
C GLY A 27 8.54 -22.18 -7.12
N PRO A 28 9.41 -21.33 -7.72
CA PRO A 28 9.42 -19.90 -7.44
C PRO A 28 8.45 -19.06 -8.29
N VAL A 29 7.88 -19.62 -9.36
CA VAL A 29 7.01 -18.89 -10.32
C VAL A 29 5.81 -19.73 -10.70
N HIS A 30 4.61 -19.17 -10.69
CA HIS A 30 3.36 -19.86 -10.99
C HIS A 30 2.44 -19.02 -11.86
N HIS A 31 1.71 -19.65 -12.78
CA HIS A 31 0.60 -19.01 -13.49
C HIS A 31 -0.65 -19.16 -12.64
N VAL A 32 -1.18 -18.06 -12.11
CA VAL A 32 -2.31 -18.06 -11.17
C VAL A 32 -3.47 -17.23 -11.69
N LEU A 33 -4.69 -17.62 -11.32
CA LEU A 33 -5.89 -16.80 -11.41
C LEU A 33 -6.19 -16.28 -10.01
N LEU A 34 -6.07 -14.97 -9.83
CA LEU A 34 -6.39 -14.29 -8.57
C LEU A 34 -7.91 -14.28 -8.31
N PRO A 35 -8.35 -14.14 -7.04
CA PRO A 35 -9.78 -14.08 -6.70
C PRO A 35 -10.55 -12.94 -7.41
N ASN A 36 -9.86 -11.87 -7.80
CA ASN A 36 -10.45 -10.77 -8.59
C ASN A 36 -10.60 -11.09 -10.10
N GLY A 37 -10.41 -12.35 -10.50
CA GLY A 37 -10.55 -12.80 -11.89
C GLY A 37 -9.35 -12.50 -12.80
N LEU A 38 -8.26 -11.92 -12.29
CA LEU A 38 -7.08 -11.57 -13.07
C LEU A 38 -6.07 -12.71 -13.10
N SER A 39 -5.68 -13.16 -14.28
CA SER A 39 -4.60 -14.13 -14.49
C SER A 39 -3.26 -13.42 -14.52
N THR A 40 -2.26 -13.92 -13.78
CA THR A 40 -0.91 -13.35 -13.71
C THR A 40 0.14 -14.42 -13.43
N TRP A 41 1.37 -14.18 -13.84
CA TRP A 41 2.52 -14.93 -13.39
C TRP A 41 2.97 -14.41 -12.03
N LEU A 42 2.80 -15.22 -10.99
CA LEU A 42 3.10 -14.85 -9.60
C LEU A 42 4.47 -15.39 -9.18
N VAL A 43 5.37 -14.49 -8.78
CA VAL A 43 6.69 -14.82 -8.23
C VAL A 43 6.61 -14.83 -6.71
N VAL A 44 7.05 -15.92 -6.07
CA VAL A 44 6.98 -16.15 -4.61
C VAL A 44 8.35 -16.26 -3.93
N ASP A 45 9.44 -16.21 -4.69
CA ASP A 45 10.82 -16.26 -4.23
C ASP A 45 11.40 -14.85 -4.04
N TYR A 46 12.24 -14.65 -3.03
CA TYR A 46 12.82 -13.34 -2.71
C TYR A 46 13.79 -12.83 -3.78
N GLN A 47 14.76 -13.66 -4.17
CA GLN A 47 15.81 -13.22 -5.11
C GLN A 47 15.24 -12.97 -6.50
N LEU A 48 14.38 -13.87 -6.95
CA LEU A 48 13.69 -13.73 -8.23
C LEU A 48 12.73 -12.57 -8.24
N GLY A 49 11.95 -12.37 -7.15
CA GLY A 49 11.07 -11.22 -6.98
C GLY A 49 11.83 -9.90 -7.04
N ARG A 50 12.96 -9.81 -6.35
CA ARG A 50 13.84 -8.64 -6.42
C ARG A 50 14.37 -8.39 -7.83
N ALA A 51 14.76 -9.44 -8.55
CA ALA A 51 15.24 -9.34 -9.93
C ALA A 51 14.12 -8.85 -10.87
N VAL A 52 12.90 -9.40 -10.77
CA VAL A 52 11.74 -9.00 -11.56
C VAL A 52 11.36 -7.54 -11.30
N LEU A 53 11.37 -7.09 -10.04
CA LEU A 53 11.05 -5.71 -9.68
C LEU A 53 12.03 -4.68 -10.25
N ALA A 54 13.27 -5.09 -10.56
CA ALA A 54 14.32 -4.22 -11.12
C ALA A 54 14.54 -4.42 -12.63
N ALA A 55 13.85 -5.40 -13.25
CA ALA A 55 14.11 -5.76 -14.64
C ALA A 55 13.52 -4.75 -15.63
N ALA A 56 14.34 -4.19 -16.52
CA ALA A 56 13.88 -3.28 -17.58
C ALA A 56 12.93 -3.93 -18.61
N ARG A 57 12.94 -5.27 -18.70
CA ARG A 57 12.06 -6.05 -19.58
C ARG A 57 10.66 -6.28 -19.00
N VAL A 58 10.44 -5.83 -17.77
CA VAL A 58 9.19 -5.97 -17.04
C VAL A 58 8.64 -4.57 -16.79
N GLY A 59 7.80 -4.14 -17.73
CA GLY A 59 7.24 -2.79 -17.74
C GLY A 59 6.05 -2.61 -16.81
N LYS A 60 5.66 -1.34 -16.64
CA LYS A 60 4.51 -0.92 -15.82
C LYS A 60 3.62 0.10 -16.53
N ASP A 61 3.94 0.47 -17.75
CA ASP A 61 3.17 1.47 -18.47
C ASP A 61 1.69 1.09 -18.55
N ALA A 62 0.81 2.00 -18.12
CA ALA A 62 -0.62 1.77 -18.07
C ALA A 62 -1.23 1.52 -19.45
N ALA A 63 -0.72 2.20 -20.49
CA ALA A 63 -1.22 2.04 -21.85
C ALA A 63 -0.90 0.64 -22.41
N SER A 64 0.22 0.04 -21.98
CA SER A 64 0.61 -1.32 -22.34
C SER A 64 -0.14 -2.38 -21.53
N ILE A 65 -0.46 -2.11 -20.26
CA ILE A 65 -1.20 -3.03 -19.38
C ILE A 65 -2.69 -3.10 -19.74
N ALA A 66 -3.31 -1.98 -20.14
CA ALA A 66 -4.75 -1.90 -20.40
C ALA A 66 -5.26 -2.93 -21.44
N PRO A 67 -4.65 -3.09 -22.63
CA PRO A 67 -5.08 -4.11 -23.58
C PRO A 67 -4.88 -5.55 -23.08
N ILE A 68 -3.86 -5.79 -22.24
CA ILE A 68 -3.61 -7.10 -21.64
C ILE A 68 -4.73 -7.44 -20.63
N THR A 69 -5.07 -6.51 -19.76
CA THR A 69 -6.16 -6.69 -18.79
C THR A 69 -7.51 -6.87 -19.46
N THR A 70 -7.80 -6.10 -20.51
CA THR A 70 -9.02 -6.24 -21.32
C THR A 70 -9.09 -7.62 -21.97
N ARG A 71 -7.99 -8.12 -22.55
CA ARG A 71 -7.92 -9.48 -23.11
C ARG A 71 -8.23 -10.55 -22.06
N LEU A 72 -7.71 -10.39 -20.83
CA LEU A 72 -7.83 -11.41 -19.78
C LEU A 72 -9.19 -11.40 -19.08
N ARG A 73 -9.84 -10.25 -18.95
CA ARG A 73 -11.13 -10.09 -18.25
C ARG A 73 -12.35 -9.97 -19.18
N GLY A 74 -12.13 -9.70 -20.46
CA GLY A 74 -13.19 -9.30 -21.40
C GLY A 74 -13.57 -7.82 -21.24
N GLU A 75 -14.51 -7.34 -22.07
CA GLU A 75 -14.90 -5.92 -22.17
C GLU A 75 -15.64 -5.36 -20.94
N HIS A 76 -15.89 -6.17 -19.92
CA HIS A 76 -16.71 -5.83 -18.74
C HIS A 76 -15.93 -5.19 -17.56
N ASP A 77 -14.67 -4.77 -17.76
CA ASP A 77 -13.82 -4.32 -16.66
C ASP A 77 -14.16 -2.92 -16.09
N GLY A 78 -15.21 -2.25 -16.57
CA GLY A 78 -15.76 -1.00 -16.00
C GLY A 78 -14.77 0.19 -16.00
N MET A 79 -13.59 0.08 -16.63
CA MET A 79 -12.66 1.21 -16.74
C MET A 79 -13.21 2.25 -17.72
N THR A 80 -13.55 3.41 -17.19
CA THR A 80 -13.94 4.59 -17.98
C THR A 80 -12.70 5.34 -18.47
N ALA A 81 -12.84 6.20 -19.50
CA ALA A 81 -11.76 7.06 -19.97
C ALA A 81 -11.18 7.93 -18.85
N VAL A 82 -12.02 8.41 -17.93
CA VAL A 82 -11.59 9.20 -16.75
C VAL A 82 -10.72 8.36 -15.80
N SER A 83 -11.07 7.08 -15.59
CA SER A 83 -10.24 6.20 -14.76
C SER A 83 -8.89 5.95 -15.43
N THR A 84 -8.82 5.85 -16.75
CA THR A 84 -7.56 5.64 -17.47
C THR A 84 -6.59 6.80 -17.29
N ASP A 85 -7.09 8.03 -17.24
CA ASP A 85 -6.26 9.23 -17.07
C ASP A 85 -5.67 9.36 -15.66
N LEU A 86 -6.39 8.92 -14.62
CA LEU A 86 -5.88 8.89 -13.25
C LEU A 86 -4.68 7.92 -13.08
N TRP A 87 -4.50 6.98 -13.98
CA TRP A 87 -3.38 6.04 -13.95
C TRP A 87 -2.12 6.53 -14.71
N LYS A 88 -2.15 7.74 -15.32
CA LYS A 88 -0.99 8.34 -15.98
C LYS A 88 -0.03 9.02 -14.99
N HIS A 89 0.47 8.27 -14.04
CA HIS A 89 1.37 8.75 -12.99
C HIS A 89 2.66 7.92 -12.92
N MET A 90 3.65 8.35 -12.13
CA MET A 90 4.97 7.69 -12.05
C MET A 90 4.93 6.19 -11.68
N LEU A 91 3.92 5.72 -10.95
CA LEU A 91 3.82 4.31 -10.59
C LEU A 91 3.39 3.42 -11.75
N SER A 92 2.70 3.98 -12.74
CA SER A 92 2.19 3.31 -13.95
C SER A 92 2.83 3.83 -15.23
N SER A 93 4.11 4.18 -15.17
CA SER A 93 4.92 4.63 -16.29
C SER A 93 6.27 3.95 -16.30
N ASP A 94 6.86 3.81 -17.47
CA ASP A 94 8.23 3.34 -17.68
C ASP A 94 9.16 4.51 -18.09
N PRO A 95 10.49 4.37 -18.01
CA PRO A 95 11.40 5.38 -18.56
C PRO A 95 11.16 5.65 -20.05
N PRO A 96 11.25 6.91 -20.52
CA PRO A 96 11.77 8.09 -19.81
C PRO A 96 10.76 8.81 -18.89
N ASP A 97 9.44 8.61 -19.09
CA ASP A 97 8.38 9.34 -18.38
C ASP A 97 8.42 9.10 -16.88
N HIS A 98 8.58 7.84 -16.46
CA HIS A 98 8.78 7.51 -15.04
C HIS A 98 9.91 8.34 -14.42
N THR A 99 11.08 8.44 -15.09
CA THR A 99 12.25 9.13 -14.55
C THR A 99 11.98 10.62 -14.38
N ARG A 100 11.29 11.23 -15.35
CA ARG A 100 10.89 12.64 -15.31
C ARG A 100 9.90 12.91 -14.17
N LEU A 101 8.82 12.17 -14.11
CA LEU A 101 7.77 12.32 -13.09
C LEU A 101 8.33 12.10 -11.69
N ARG A 102 9.11 11.03 -11.50
CA ARG A 102 9.71 10.71 -10.20
C ARG A 102 10.66 11.79 -9.72
N ARG A 103 11.46 12.39 -10.60
CA ARG A 103 12.37 13.50 -10.25
C ARG A 103 11.61 14.70 -9.70
N LEU A 104 10.46 15.04 -10.28
CA LEU A 104 9.63 16.15 -9.83
C LEU A 104 9.07 15.89 -8.43
N VAL A 105 8.49 14.70 -8.20
CA VAL A 105 7.90 14.33 -6.91
C VAL A 105 8.95 14.11 -5.83
N SER A 106 10.10 13.52 -6.15
CA SER A 106 11.14 13.22 -5.14
C SER A 106 11.73 14.47 -4.47
N LYS A 107 11.61 15.64 -5.11
CA LYS A 107 12.01 16.93 -4.48
C LYS A 107 11.17 17.25 -3.25
N ALA A 108 9.92 16.80 -3.24
CA ALA A 108 8.96 17.03 -2.16
C ALA A 108 9.09 16.03 -1.00
N PHE A 109 9.61 14.82 -1.26
CA PHE A 109 9.79 13.75 -0.26
C PHE A 109 11.27 13.58 0.14
N THR A 110 11.99 14.69 0.32
CA THR A 110 13.36 14.65 0.85
C THR A 110 13.35 14.31 2.34
N ALA A 111 14.46 13.76 2.85
CA ALA A 111 14.62 13.52 4.29
C ALA A 111 14.33 14.80 5.12
N ARG A 112 14.80 15.96 4.66
CA ARG A 112 14.57 17.25 5.33
C ARG A 112 13.09 17.62 5.38
N THR A 113 12.34 17.43 4.27
CA THR A 113 10.91 17.75 4.23
C THR A 113 10.12 16.81 5.15
N VAL A 114 10.50 15.53 5.18
CA VAL A 114 9.89 14.55 6.08
C VAL A 114 10.19 14.86 7.54
N ASP A 115 11.43 15.23 7.89
CA ASP A 115 11.80 15.60 9.26
C ASP A 115 11.03 16.82 9.78
N GLN A 116 10.63 17.76 8.91
CA GLN A 116 9.80 18.91 9.27
C GLN A 116 8.40 18.52 9.73
N LEU A 117 7.90 17.35 9.34
CA LEU A 117 6.58 16.84 9.76
C LEU A 117 6.61 16.21 11.16
N HIS A 118 7.80 15.93 11.71
CA HIS A 118 7.94 15.25 13.02
C HIS A 118 7.11 15.92 14.13
N PRO A 119 7.22 17.25 14.41
CA PRO A 119 6.47 17.88 15.50
C PRO A 119 4.95 17.80 15.28
N ARG A 120 4.49 17.88 14.02
CA ARG A 120 3.05 17.80 13.69
C ARG A 120 2.51 16.40 13.92
N ILE A 121 3.24 15.36 13.46
CA ILE A 121 2.84 13.95 13.64
C ILE A 121 2.85 13.60 15.13
N GLU A 122 3.85 14.07 15.87
CA GLU A 122 3.95 13.86 17.32
C GLU A 122 2.73 14.47 18.05
N THR A 123 2.42 15.74 17.77
CA THR A 123 1.24 16.41 18.34
C THR A 123 -0.05 15.69 17.98
N LEU A 124 -0.21 15.28 16.72
CA LEU A 124 -1.39 14.56 16.25
C LEU A 124 -1.55 13.21 17.00
N ALA A 125 -0.47 12.46 17.17
CA ALA A 125 -0.50 11.21 17.91
C ALA A 125 -0.95 11.43 19.37
N ASP A 126 -0.41 12.45 20.05
CA ASP A 126 -0.81 12.80 21.42
C ASP A 126 -2.30 13.22 21.51
N GLU A 127 -2.80 14.05 20.57
CA GLU A 127 -4.22 14.45 20.48
C GLU A 127 -5.15 13.25 20.30
N LEU A 128 -4.73 12.25 19.51
CA LEU A 128 -5.51 11.03 19.29
C LEU A 128 -5.54 10.16 20.55
N LEU A 129 -4.41 10.01 21.24
CA LEU A 129 -4.33 9.26 22.50
C LEU A 129 -5.19 9.92 23.58
N ASP A 130 -5.21 11.25 23.66
CA ASP A 130 -6.04 11.99 24.61
C ASP A 130 -7.54 11.82 24.32
N ARG A 131 -7.95 11.77 23.05
CA ARG A 131 -9.33 11.47 22.67
C ARG A 131 -9.81 10.08 23.04
N MET A 132 -8.90 9.10 23.06
CA MET A 132 -9.21 7.73 23.48
C MET A 132 -9.20 7.54 25.00
N ALA A 133 -8.63 8.49 25.75
CA ALA A 133 -8.49 8.38 27.21
C ALA A 133 -9.84 8.25 27.91
N GLY A 134 -9.95 7.27 28.79
CA GLY A 134 -11.17 7.00 29.58
C GLY A 134 -12.25 6.18 28.86
N ALA A 135 -12.06 5.86 27.58
CA ALA A 135 -12.93 4.89 26.93
C ALA A 135 -12.59 3.47 27.41
N PRO A 136 -13.58 2.61 27.74
CA PRO A 136 -13.30 1.25 28.19
C PRO A 136 -12.74 0.36 27.08
N GLU A 137 -13.14 0.62 25.87
CA GLU A 137 -12.71 -0.09 24.65
C GLU A 137 -12.66 0.88 23.48
N VAL A 138 -11.67 0.71 22.60
CA VAL A 138 -11.50 1.52 21.39
C VAL A 138 -11.08 0.64 20.22
N ASP A 139 -11.48 1.03 19.01
CA ASP A 139 -10.89 0.49 17.78
C ASP A 139 -9.67 1.32 17.38
N LEU A 140 -8.49 0.72 17.47
CA LEU A 140 -7.23 1.40 17.13
C LEU A 140 -7.09 1.73 15.65
N ILE A 141 -7.80 1.05 14.75
CA ILE A 141 -7.77 1.43 13.32
C ILE A 141 -8.45 2.77 13.18
N GLU A 142 -9.70 2.92 13.62
CA GLU A 142 -10.48 4.15 13.48
C GLU A 142 -9.98 5.28 14.40
N GLY A 143 -9.60 4.94 15.64
CA GLY A 143 -9.22 5.93 16.64
C GLY A 143 -7.78 6.43 16.54
N TYR A 144 -6.88 5.66 15.90
CA TYR A 144 -5.45 5.97 15.94
C TYR A 144 -4.72 5.74 14.63
N ALA A 145 -4.69 4.52 14.10
CA ALA A 145 -3.86 4.16 12.96
C ALA A 145 -4.25 4.88 11.67
N LEU A 146 -5.55 5.07 11.43
CA LEU A 146 -6.08 5.76 10.25
C LEU A 146 -5.96 7.30 10.35
N PRO A 147 -6.31 7.96 11.47
CA PRO A 147 -6.23 9.42 11.55
C PRO A 147 -4.82 9.97 11.33
N ILE A 148 -3.77 9.26 11.71
CA ILE A 148 -2.38 9.72 11.54
C ILE A 148 -2.03 9.96 10.07
N PRO A 149 -1.94 8.93 9.21
CA PRO A 149 -1.48 9.13 7.84
C PRO A 149 -2.48 9.91 6.97
N ILE A 150 -3.79 9.78 7.20
CA ILE A 150 -4.77 10.52 6.41
C ILE A 150 -4.70 12.03 6.70
N THR A 151 -4.51 12.42 7.96
CA THR A 151 -4.34 13.82 8.32
C THR A 151 -3.06 14.39 7.72
N VAL A 152 -1.94 13.69 7.88
CA VAL A 152 -0.63 14.13 7.38
C VAL A 152 -0.66 14.30 5.86
N ILE A 153 -1.16 13.31 5.12
CA ILE A 153 -1.18 13.41 3.66
C ILE A 153 -2.15 14.48 3.16
N CYS A 154 -3.30 14.65 3.81
CA CYS A 154 -4.26 15.72 3.49
C CYS A 154 -3.66 17.12 3.77
N GLU A 155 -2.99 17.30 4.90
CA GLU A 155 -2.31 18.57 5.22
C GLU A 155 -1.18 18.88 4.23
N LEU A 156 -0.40 17.88 3.82
CA LEU A 156 0.65 18.05 2.81
C LEU A 156 0.14 18.57 1.47
N PHE A 157 -1.10 18.25 1.11
CA PHE A 157 -1.73 18.68 -0.14
C PHE A 157 -2.77 19.80 0.05
N GLY A 158 -2.91 20.33 1.27
CA GLY A 158 -3.85 21.40 1.57
C GLY A 158 -5.32 20.99 1.43
N VAL A 159 -5.63 19.68 1.60
CA VAL A 159 -7.01 19.19 1.63
C VAL A 159 -7.70 19.69 2.91
N PRO A 160 -8.84 20.42 2.81
CA PRO A 160 -9.59 20.90 3.97
C PRO A 160 -9.99 19.78 4.92
N GLU A 161 -10.02 20.06 6.22
CA GLU A 161 -10.40 19.06 7.23
C GLU A 161 -11.81 18.50 6.99
N ALA A 162 -12.74 19.33 6.57
CA ALA A 162 -14.12 18.95 6.27
C ALA A 162 -14.23 17.89 5.15
N ASP A 163 -13.24 17.83 4.24
CA ASP A 163 -13.25 16.94 3.08
C ASP A 163 -12.55 15.60 3.32
N ARG A 164 -11.80 15.47 4.44
CA ARG A 164 -10.96 14.27 4.71
C ARG A 164 -11.78 13.00 4.78
N ASN A 165 -12.96 13.02 5.39
CA ASN A 165 -13.83 11.84 5.47
C ASN A 165 -14.33 11.44 4.08
N ARG A 166 -14.74 12.41 3.25
CA ARG A 166 -15.20 12.16 1.88
C ARG A 166 -14.08 11.57 1.03
N PHE A 167 -12.88 12.15 1.15
CA PHE A 167 -11.68 11.62 0.48
C PHE A 167 -11.40 10.16 0.89
N ARG A 168 -11.48 9.84 2.20
CA ARG A 168 -11.31 8.49 2.73
C ARG A 168 -12.31 7.50 2.11
N GLU A 169 -13.60 7.83 2.11
CA GLU A 169 -14.65 6.98 1.56
C GLU A 169 -14.41 6.66 0.08
N LEU A 170 -14.08 7.67 -0.72
CA LEU A 170 -13.79 7.50 -2.14
C LEU A 170 -12.56 6.63 -2.37
N SER A 171 -11.47 6.85 -1.65
CA SER A 171 -10.25 6.06 -1.79
C SER A 171 -10.44 4.60 -1.35
N THR A 172 -11.19 4.35 -0.27
CA THR A 172 -11.54 2.99 0.18
C THR A 172 -12.37 2.26 -0.87
N THR A 173 -13.38 2.93 -1.44
CA THR A 173 -14.21 2.33 -2.51
C THR A 173 -13.40 1.99 -3.75
N MET A 174 -12.47 2.87 -4.16
CA MET A 174 -11.61 2.62 -5.33
C MET A 174 -10.65 1.45 -5.13
N THR A 175 -10.17 1.26 -3.92
CA THR A 175 -9.22 0.18 -3.58
C THR A 175 -9.91 -1.09 -3.08
N ALA A 176 -11.25 -1.10 -3.02
CA ALA A 176 -12.05 -2.24 -2.59
C ALA A 176 -11.91 -3.44 -3.54
N THR A 177 -12.02 -4.63 -2.97
CA THR A 177 -12.06 -5.89 -3.72
C THR A 177 -13.33 -5.98 -4.55
N SER A 178 -13.26 -6.59 -5.75
CA SER A 178 -14.43 -6.75 -6.61
C SER A 178 -15.49 -7.64 -5.94
N ALA A 179 -16.66 -7.09 -5.71
CA ALA A 179 -17.80 -7.84 -5.16
C ALA A 179 -18.34 -8.90 -6.14
N GLU A 180 -18.05 -8.77 -7.43
CA GLU A 180 -18.65 -9.59 -8.51
C GLU A 180 -18.04 -11.00 -8.61
N ASN A 181 -16.84 -11.21 -8.05
CA ASN A 181 -16.06 -12.44 -8.21
C ASN A 181 -15.77 -13.16 -6.90
N VAL A 182 -16.37 -12.73 -5.79
CA VAL A 182 -16.08 -13.26 -4.46
C VAL A 182 -17.36 -13.77 -3.82
N GLU A 183 -17.41 -15.08 -3.53
CA GLU A 183 -18.44 -15.69 -2.69
C GLU A 183 -18.08 -15.47 -1.21
N ASP A 184 -18.47 -14.32 -0.68
CA ASP A 184 -18.28 -13.96 0.72
C ASP A 184 -19.64 -13.47 1.29
N PRO A 185 -20.18 -14.11 2.31
CA PRO A 185 -21.45 -13.70 2.91
C PRO A 185 -21.43 -12.29 3.52
N ASP A 186 -20.26 -11.80 3.92
CA ASP A 186 -20.08 -10.46 4.50
C ASP A 186 -19.83 -9.37 3.43
N ALA A 187 -19.76 -9.75 2.13
CA ALA A 187 -19.39 -8.80 1.06
C ALA A 187 -20.39 -7.65 0.89
N ALA A 188 -21.68 -7.91 1.10
CA ALA A 188 -22.74 -6.92 0.87
C ALA A 188 -22.66 -5.71 1.82
N ASP A 189 -22.22 -5.93 3.06
CA ASP A 189 -22.19 -4.92 4.13
C ASP A 189 -20.77 -4.38 4.42
N SER A 190 -19.76 -4.89 3.72
CA SER A 190 -18.37 -4.52 3.96
C SER A 190 -17.91 -3.38 3.04
N PRO A 191 -17.34 -2.28 3.57
CA PRO A 191 -16.80 -1.18 2.76
C PRO A 191 -15.57 -1.60 1.93
N PHE A 192 -15.03 -2.80 2.17
CA PHE A 192 -13.88 -3.34 1.45
C PHE A 192 -14.26 -4.14 0.20
N TYR A 193 -15.55 -4.21 -0.12
CA TYR A 193 -16.06 -4.74 -1.39
C TYR A 193 -16.79 -3.65 -2.16
N ALA A 194 -16.59 -3.59 -3.46
CA ALA A 194 -17.31 -2.67 -4.35
C ALA A 194 -17.50 -3.27 -5.74
N THR A 195 -18.63 -2.95 -6.38
CA THR A 195 -18.86 -3.28 -7.78
C THR A 195 -17.96 -2.44 -8.69
N ALA A 196 -17.79 -2.87 -9.95
CA ALA A 196 -17.09 -2.08 -10.96
C ALA A 196 -17.73 -0.69 -11.14
N ALA A 197 -19.07 -0.61 -11.10
CA ALA A 197 -19.80 0.65 -11.21
C ALA A 197 -19.51 1.60 -10.01
N GLN A 198 -19.47 1.08 -8.79
CA GLN A 198 -19.15 1.88 -7.59
C GLN A 198 -17.71 2.40 -7.65
N ARG A 199 -16.74 1.57 -8.04
CA ARG A 199 -15.35 2.01 -8.20
C ARG A 199 -15.20 3.06 -9.30
N ALA A 200 -15.90 2.89 -10.43
CA ALA A 200 -15.90 3.89 -11.52
C ALA A 200 -16.51 5.22 -11.06
N ALA A 201 -17.64 5.20 -10.35
CA ALA A 201 -18.26 6.41 -9.81
C ALA A 201 -17.35 7.13 -8.81
N ALA A 202 -16.73 6.39 -7.89
CA ALA A 202 -15.76 6.95 -6.93
C ALA A 202 -14.54 7.57 -7.63
N SER A 203 -14.05 6.95 -8.72
CA SER A 203 -12.94 7.48 -9.52
C SER A 203 -13.28 8.82 -10.18
N VAL A 204 -14.49 8.93 -10.77
CA VAL A 204 -14.96 10.17 -11.40
C VAL A 204 -15.12 11.28 -10.36
N GLU A 205 -15.71 10.96 -9.22
CA GLU A 205 -15.93 11.93 -8.16
C GLU A 205 -14.62 12.43 -7.55
N LEU A 206 -13.69 11.51 -7.28
CA LEU A 206 -12.37 11.89 -6.78
C LEU A 206 -11.60 12.74 -7.79
N ALA A 207 -11.63 12.39 -9.09
CA ALA A 207 -11.01 13.20 -10.13
C ALA A 207 -11.57 14.63 -10.17
N THR A 208 -12.92 14.75 -10.09
CA THR A 208 -13.60 16.05 -10.07
C THR A 208 -13.19 16.88 -8.85
N TYR A 209 -13.11 16.24 -7.68
CA TYR A 209 -12.64 16.87 -6.46
C TYR A 209 -11.20 17.39 -6.58
N LEU A 210 -10.28 16.56 -7.11
CA LEU A 210 -8.88 16.94 -7.29
C LEU A 210 -8.69 18.08 -8.30
N ILE A 211 -9.48 18.13 -9.36
CA ILE A 211 -9.50 19.25 -10.32
C ILE A 211 -9.90 20.55 -9.60
N GLY A 212 -10.97 20.51 -8.77
CA GLY A 212 -11.41 21.66 -7.98
C GLY A 212 -10.34 22.13 -6.99
N LEU A 213 -9.71 21.20 -6.27
CA LEU A 213 -8.65 21.48 -5.31
C LEU A 213 -7.42 22.16 -5.99
N ILE A 214 -7.01 21.65 -7.16
CA ILE A 214 -5.91 22.24 -7.94
C ILE A 214 -6.27 23.66 -8.41
N ALA A 215 -7.50 23.87 -8.90
CA ALA A 215 -7.96 25.17 -9.35
C ALA A 215 -7.94 26.20 -8.22
N GLU A 216 -8.54 25.87 -7.05
CA GLU A 216 -8.53 26.71 -5.86
C GLU A 216 -7.10 27.04 -5.39
N ARG A 217 -6.24 26.02 -5.36
CA ARG A 217 -4.86 26.21 -4.92
C ARG A 217 -4.03 27.03 -5.92
N THR A 218 -4.33 26.96 -7.20
CA THR A 218 -3.67 27.77 -8.23
C THR A 218 -3.98 29.27 -8.05
N GLU A 219 -5.18 29.60 -7.60
CA GLU A 219 -5.57 30.98 -7.27
C GLU A 219 -4.96 31.46 -5.94
N ASN A 220 -4.74 30.53 -4.99
CA ASN A 220 -4.31 30.82 -3.62
C ASN A 220 -3.13 29.93 -3.23
N LEU A 221 -1.95 30.16 -3.81
CA LEU A 221 -0.74 29.37 -3.52
C LEU A 221 -0.33 29.52 -2.04
N GLY A 222 -0.03 28.37 -1.40
CA GLY A 222 0.47 28.27 -0.03
C GLY A 222 1.88 27.70 0.04
N GLU A 223 2.26 27.22 1.22
CA GLU A 223 3.55 26.54 1.45
C GLU A 223 3.42 25.00 1.33
N ASP A 224 2.21 24.48 1.06
CA ASP A 224 1.93 23.06 0.92
C ASP A 224 2.57 22.45 -0.34
N LEU A 225 2.59 21.11 -0.38
CA LEU A 225 3.22 20.36 -1.46
C LEU A 225 2.50 20.55 -2.80
N LEU A 226 1.16 20.71 -2.80
CA LEU A 226 0.40 20.95 -4.01
C LEU A 226 0.82 22.29 -4.63
N SER A 227 0.93 23.34 -3.82
CA SER A 227 1.44 24.64 -4.26
C SER A 227 2.84 24.55 -4.87
N GLN A 228 3.73 23.77 -4.24
CA GLN A 228 5.08 23.54 -4.78
C GLN A 228 5.05 22.78 -6.11
N LEU A 229 4.17 21.78 -6.28
CA LEU A 229 4.01 21.06 -7.55
C LEU A 229 3.41 21.95 -8.64
N ILE A 230 2.46 22.83 -8.32
CA ILE A 230 1.89 23.82 -9.23
C ILE A 230 2.97 24.82 -9.67
N LEU A 231 3.77 25.35 -8.74
CA LEU A 231 4.87 26.26 -9.04
C LEU A 231 5.98 25.61 -9.88
N ALA A 232 6.36 24.37 -9.55
CA ALA A 232 7.33 23.61 -10.35
C ALA A 232 6.86 23.44 -11.80
N ASN A 233 5.56 23.52 -12.04
CA ASN A 233 4.94 23.50 -13.35
C ASN A 233 5.25 24.78 -14.19
N HIS A 234 5.67 25.88 -13.59
CA HIS A 234 5.94 27.15 -14.30
C HIS A 234 7.40 27.32 -14.76
N GLU A 235 8.35 26.48 -14.32
CA GLU A 235 9.80 26.67 -14.55
C GLU A 235 10.42 25.81 -15.66
N GLY A 236 9.62 25.18 -16.54
CA GLY A 236 10.16 24.61 -17.80
C GLY A 236 10.26 23.08 -17.87
N ASP A 237 10.27 22.34 -16.76
CA ASP A 237 10.19 20.86 -16.73
C ASP A 237 8.90 20.47 -15.99
N LYS A 238 7.80 20.40 -16.73
CA LYS A 238 6.43 20.56 -16.23
C LYS A 238 5.68 19.25 -16.15
N LEU A 239 4.86 19.11 -15.09
CA LEU A 239 3.69 18.24 -15.14
C LEU A 239 2.63 18.90 -16.03
N SER A 240 2.01 18.17 -16.95
CA SER A 240 0.75 18.63 -17.53
C SER A 240 -0.34 18.65 -16.44
N ASP A 241 -1.44 19.37 -16.67
CA ASP A 241 -2.55 19.38 -15.73
C ASP A 241 -3.06 17.95 -15.42
N GLN A 242 -3.09 17.11 -16.43
CA GLN A 242 -3.47 15.70 -16.30
C GLN A 242 -2.46 14.90 -15.46
N GLU A 243 -1.17 15.11 -15.66
CA GLU A 243 -0.14 14.46 -14.84
C GLU A 243 -0.16 14.96 -13.40
N LEU A 244 -0.47 16.24 -13.16
CA LEU A 244 -0.61 16.81 -11.83
C LEU A 244 -1.80 16.15 -11.08
N ILE A 245 -2.97 16.01 -11.73
CA ILE A 245 -4.14 15.32 -11.19
C ILE A 245 -3.80 13.86 -10.88
N ALA A 246 -3.21 13.15 -11.82
CA ALA A 246 -2.85 11.74 -11.66
C ALA A 246 -1.79 11.54 -10.56
N MET A 247 -0.86 12.47 -10.42
CA MET A 247 0.18 12.41 -9.40
C MET A 247 -0.38 12.69 -8.01
N LEU A 248 -1.27 13.70 -7.89
CA LEU A 248 -1.99 14.01 -6.66
C LEU A 248 -2.86 12.81 -6.22
N PHE A 249 -3.60 12.23 -7.17
CA PHE A 249 -4.35 11.00 -6.95
C PHE A 249 -3.47 9.87 -6.39
N LEU A 250 -2.35 9.58 -7.07
CA LEU A 250 -1.42 8.53 -6.64
C LEU A 250 -0.95 8.73 -5.21
N ILE A 251 -0.48 9.93 -4.87
CA ILE A 251 0.16 10.17 -3.59
C ILE A 251 -0.88 10.14 -2.46
N LEU A 252 -2.05 10.72 -2.68
CA LEU A 252 -3.14 10.72 -1.72
C LEU A 252 -3.65 9.30 -1.43
N VAL A 253 -3.90 8.49 -2.47
CA VAL A 253 -4.41 7.11 -2.30
C VAL A 253 -3.35 6.18 -1.73
N ALA A 254 -2.11 6.23 -2.24
CA ALA A 254 -1.05 5.33 -1.80
C ALA A 254 -0.47 5.72 -0.42
N GLY A 255 -0.56 6.98 -0.03
CA GLY A 255 0.13 7.53 1.13
C GLY A 255 -0.51 7.20 2.47
N HIS A 256 -1.85 7.05 2.54
CA HIS A 256 -2.50 6.80 3.83
C HIS A 256 -2.77 5.32 4.08
N GLU A 257 -3.39 4.59 3.17
CA GLU A 257 -3.88 3.24 3.39
C GLU A 257 -2.78 2.23 3.74
N THR A 258 -1.63 2.36 3.11
CA THR A 258 -0.48 1.50 3.39
C THR A 258 0.11 1.76 4.78
N THR A 259 0.17 3.01 5.22
CA THR A 259 0.67 3.36 6.56
C THR A 259 -0.32 2.98 7.65
N VAL A 260 -1.64 3.12 7.42
CA VAL A 260 -2.68 2.57 8.31
C VAL A 260 -2.43 1.10 8.57
N ASN A 261 -2.23 0.33 7.50
CA ASN A 261 -1.99 -1.11 7.61
C ASN A 261 -0.65 -1.42 8.30
N LEU A 262 0.41 -0.62 8.07
CA LEU A 262 1.68 -0.79 8.79
C LEU A 262 1.51 -0.61 10.30
N ILE A 263 0.83 0.45 10.72
CA ILE A 263 0.58 0.74 12.14
C ILE A 263 -0.34 -0.34 12.73
N GLY A 264 -1.46 -0.64 12.08
CA GLY A 264 -2.43 -1.62 12.55
C GLY A 264 -1.86 -3.04 12.65
N ASN A 265 -1.16 -3.51 11.62
CA ASN A 265 -0.55 -4.84 11.61
C ASN A 265 0.56 -4.96 12.66
N GLY A 266 1.38 -3.92 12.82
CA GLY A 266 2.44 -3.89 13.84
C GLY A 266 1.86 -3.90 15.25
N LEU A 267 0.80 -3.11 15.52
CA LEU A 267 0.10 -3.14 16.81
C LEU A 267 -0.53 -4.50 17.08
N LEU A 268 -1.19 -5.12 16.08
CA LEU A 268 -1.74 -6.46 16.22
C LEU A 268 -0.63 -7.49 16.55
N ALA A 269 0.52 -7.39 15.88
CA ALA A 269 1.64 -8.28 16.15
C ALA A 269 2.15 -8.14 17.59
N LEU A 270 2.26 -6.92 18.09
CA LEU A 270 2.64 -6.63 19.48
C LEU A 270 1.60 -7.13 20.49
N LEU A 271 0.31 -6.90 20.22
CA LEU A 271 -0.78 -7.35 21.10
C LEU A 271 -0.89 -8.87 21.19
N ARG A 272 -0.41 -9.59 20.16
CA ARG A 272 -0.33 -11.07 20.14
C ARG A 272 0.94 -11.62 20.80
N ASP A 273 1.98 -10.83 20.92
CA ASP A 273 3.26 -11.20 21.56
C ASP A 273 3.56 -10.24 22.72
N ARG A 274 3.05 -10.59 23.91
CA ARG A 274 3.22 -9.75 25.10
C ARG A 274 4.68 -9.54 25.51
N ALA A 275 5.55 -10.50 25.23
CA ALA A 275 6.96 -10.38 25.55
C ALA A 275 7.61 -9.28 24.67
N LEU A 276 7.30 -9.30 23.36
CA LEU A 276 7.76 -8.28 22.41
C LEU A 276 7.16 -6.91 22.73
N TYR A 277 5.88 -6.85 23.13
CA TYR A 277 5.23 -5.61 23.56
C TYR A 277 5.98 -4.96 24.73
N THR A 278 6.23 -5.75 25.79
CA THR A 278 6.94 -5.30 27.00
C THR A 278 8.37 -4.89 26.69
N GLU A 279 9.07 -5.63 25.82
CA GLU A 279 10.42 -5.31 25.38
C GLU A 279 10.48 -3.94 24.69
N LEU A 280 9.59 -3.66 23.72
CA LEU A 280 9.58 -2.38 22.99
C LEU A 280 9.08 -1.21 23.85
N THR A 281 8.24 -1.47 24.85
CA THR A 281 7.85 -0.46 25.85
C THR A 281 9.04 -0.05 26.70
N ALA A 282 9.87 -1.01 27.10
CA ALA A 282 11.06 -0.77 27.93
C ALA A 282 12.26 -0.23 27.15
N GLU A 283 12.39 -0.58 25.87
CA GLU A 283 13.53 -0.25 25.00
C GLU A 283 13.02 0.44 23.70
N PRO A 284 12.44 1.68 23.77
CA PRO A 284 11.84 2.35 22.62
C PRO A 284 12.82 2.65 21.48
N GLU A 285 14.12 2.72 21.76
CA GLU A 285 15.16 2.86 20.74
C GLU A 285 15.22 1.68 19.75
N ARG A 286 14.59 0.56 20.07
CA ARG A 286 14.46 -0.61 19.18
C ARG A 286 13.28 -0.52 18.23
N ILE A 287 12.34 0.41 18.43
CA ILE A 287 11.15 0.58 17.59
C ILE A 287 11.49 0.75 16.11
N PRO A 288 12.49 1.54 15.70
CA PRO A 288 12.86 1.62 14.27
C PRO A 288 13.24 0.28 13.65
N ALA A 289 13.95 -0.58 14.38
CA ALA A 289 14.30 -1.91 13.90
C ALA A 289 13.10 -2.87 13.92
N ALA A 290 12.18 -2.71 14.85
CA ALA A 290 10.93 -3.46 14.91
C ALA A 290 10.02 -3.12 13.72
N ILE A 291 9.95 -1.86 13.29
CA ILE A 291 9.18 -1.43 12.11
C ILE A 291 9.66 -2.15 10.83
N GLU A 292 10.98 -2.26 10.62
CA GLU A 292 11.50 -3.01 9.47
C GLU A 292 11.08 -4.49 9.53
N GLU A 293 11.02 -5.05 10.73
CA GLU A 293 10.58 -6.43 10.90
C GLU A 293 9.06 -6.60 10.75
N PHE A 294 8.24 -5.63 11.19
CA PHE A 294 6.79 -5.61 10.93
C PHE A 294 6.51 -5.50 9.42
N LEU A 295 7.25 -4.65 8.71
CA LEU A 295 7.19 -4.53 7.26
C LEU A 295 7.54 -5.86 6.55
N ARG A 296 8.51 -6.60 7.06
CA ARG A 296 8.84 -7.93 6.56
C ARG A 296 7.75 -8.96 6.88
N TYR A 297 7.34 -9.03 8.15
CA TYR A 297 6.48 -10.10 8.68
C TYR A 297 5.02 -9.96 8.23
N GLU A 298 4.44 -8.77 8.32
CA GLU A 298 3.04 -8.51 7.95
C GLU A 298 2.95 -7.17 7.21
N GLY A 299 3.73 -7.03 6.13
CA GLY A 299 3.77 -5.80 5.34
C GLY A 299 2.43 -5.42 4.74
N PRO A 300 2.15 -4.11 4.59
CA PRO A 300 0.83 -3.59 4.19
C PRO A 300 0.46 -3.89 2.73
N VAL A 301 1.41 -4.29 1.89
CA VAL A 301 1.17 -4.64 0.49
C VAL A 301 1.45 -6.13 0.28
N HIS A 302 0.40 -6.83 -0.10
CA HIS A 302 0.40 -8.28 -0.28
C HIS A 302 1.12 -8.69 -1.58
N VAL A 303 0.67 -8.14 -2.72
CA VAL A 303 1.22 -8.38 -4.04
C VAL A 303 1.61 -7.05 -4.66
N SER A 304 2.74 -7.03 -5.36
CA SER A 304 3.20 -5.82 -6.07
C SER A 304 2.15 -5.34 -7.07
N THR A 305 2.15 -4.05 -7.37
CA THR A 305 1.36 -3.52 -8.49
C THR A 305 1.69 -4.25 -9.78
N LEU A 306 0.68 -4.38 -10.66
CA LEU A 306 0.78 -5.11 -11.93
C LEU A 306 1.96 -4.64 -12.76
N ARG A 307 2.57 -5.59 -13.44
CA ARG A 307 3.60 -5.42 -14.43
C ARG A 307 3.27 -6.28 -15.65
N TYR A 308 3.92 -6.00 -16.76
CA TYR A 308 3.82 -6.84 -17.95
C TYR A 308 5.20 -7.18 -18.50
N THR A 309 5.30 -8.27 -19.24
CA THR A 309 6.49 -8.65 -19.98
C THR A 309 6.52 -7.92 -21.31
N ALA A 310 7.45 -6.95 -21.47
CA ALA A 310 7.59 -6.18 -22.71
C ALA A 310 8.17 -7.03 -23.86
N GLU A 311 8.86 -8.12 -23.52
CA GLU A 311 9.39 -9.13 -24.44
C GLU A 311 9.36 -10.49 -23.75
N PRO A 312 9.51 -11.63 -24.47
CA PRO A 312 9.58 -12.93 -23.83
C PRO A 312 10.73 -13.00 -22.81
N ILE A 313 10.45 -13.55 -21.65
CA ILE A 313 11.44 -13.74 -20.57
C ILE A 313 11.44 -15.17 -20.08
N THR A 314 12.60 -15.62 -19.58
CA THR A 314 12.71 -16.93 -18.91
C THR A 314 12.99 -16.70 -17.43
N LEU A 315 12.11 -17.20 -16.56
CA LEU A 315 12.25 -17.13 -15.11
C LEU A 315 12.30 -18.54 -14.52
N ALA A 316 13.39 -18.89 -13.85
CA ALA A 316 13.60 -20.21 -13.25
C ALA A 316 13.30 -21.39 -14.21
N GLY A 317 13.68 -21.24 -15.48
CA GLY A 317 13.44 -22.25 -16.53
C GLY A 317 12.03 -22.29 -17.11
N ILE A 318 11.18 -21.30 -16.77
CA ILE A 318 9.83 -21.14 -17.30
C ILE A 318 9.86 -20.01 -18.32
N ASP A 319 9.45 -20.30 -19.56
CA ASP A 319 9.32 -19.30 -20.62
C ASP A 319 7.97 -18.60 -20.52
N ILE A 320 8.00 -17.29 -20.31
CA ILE A 320 6.84 -16.41 -20.24
C ILE A 320 6.82 -15.57 -21.51
N PRO A 321 5.76 -15.61 -22.32
CA PRO A 321 5.63 -14.80 -23.53
C PRO A 321 5.66 -13.29 -23.23
N ALA A 322 5.81 -12.48 -24.28
CA ALA A 322 5.50 -11.06 -24.21
C ALA A 322 3.99 -10.84 -23.96
N ASP A 323 3.65 -9.65 -23.49
CA ASP A 323 2.26 -9.23 -23.21
C ASP A 323 1.52 -10.13 -22.21
N GLU A 324 2.26 -10.67 -21.22
CA GLU A 324 1.71 -11.38 -20.08
C GLU A 324 1.82 -10.54 -18.80
N LEU A 325 0.82 -10.65 -17.92
CA LEU A 325 0.90 -10.00 -16.61
C LEU A 325 1.85 -10.79 -15.68
N ILE A 326 2.64 -10.05 -14.94
CA ILE A 326 3.54 -10.60 -13.93
C ILE A 326 3.44 -9.78 -12.63
N SER A 327 3.44 -10.45 -11.51
CA SER A 327 3.37 -9.86 -10.18
C SER A 327 4.35 -10.56 -9.23
N VAL A 328 4.81 -9.84 -8.23
CA VAL A 328 5.64 -10.39 -7.15
C VAL A 328 4.82 -10.39 -5.87
N SER A 329 4.67 -11.55 -5.23
CA SER A 329 4.15 -11.57 -3.87
C SER A 329 5.21 -11.04 -2.92
N LEU A 330 5.00 -9.83 -2.41
CA LEU A 330 5.91 -9.19 -1.46
C LEU A 330 5.90 -9.93 -0.13
N LEU A 331 4.71 -10.40 0.31
CA LEU A 331 4.60 -11.20 1.54
C LEU A 331 5.31 -12.55 1.40
N ALA A 332 5.08 -13.29 0.32
CA ALA A 332 5.78 -14.57 0.12
C ALA A 332 7.29 -14.39 0.05
N ALA A 333 7.77 -13.38 -0.69
CA ALA A 333 9.19 -13.07 -0.77
C ALA A 333 9.79 -12.70 0.59
N ASN A 334 9.06 -11.94 1.41
CA ASN A 334 9.47 -11.56 2.76
C ASN A 334 9.40 -12.72 3.77
N HIS A 335 8.74 -13.82 3.41
CA HIS A 335 8.69 -15.08 4.17
C HIS A 335 9.53 -16.20 3.53
N ASP A 336 10.44 -15.87 2.62
CA ASP A 336 11.30 -16.85 1.98
C ASP A 336 12.34 -17.42 2.97
N PRO A 337 12.30 -18.74 3.30
CA PRO A 337 13.26 -19.35 4.21
C PRO A 337 14.69 -19.40 3.63
N GLY A 338 14.84 -19.27 2.32
CA GLY A 338 16.14 -19.11 1.67
C GLY A 338 16.81 -17.77 1.96
N ARG A 339 16.02 -16.78 2.41
CA ARG A 339 16.49 -15.44 2.73
C ARG A 339 16.44 -15.11 4.22
N PHE A 340 15.38 -15.52 4.92
CA PHE A 340 15.14 -15.17 6.32
C PHE A 340 15.08 -16.41 7.20
N THR A 341 15.78 -16.39 8.31
CA THR A 341 15.77 -17.51 9.27
C THR A 341 14.48 -17.43 10.11
N HIS A 342 13.69 -18.51 10.16
CA HIS A 342 12.39 -18.57 10.81
C HIS A 342 11.47 -17.41 10.33
N PRO A 343 11.13 -17.39 9.02
CA PRO A 343 10.40 -16.28 8.42
C PRO A 343 8.99 -16.07 9.00
N ASP A 344 8.45 -17.11 9.64
CA ASP A 344 7.17 -17.17 10.35
C ASP A 344 7.19 -16.52 11.74
N ARG A 345 8.33 -15.96 12.18
CA ARG A 345 8.49 -15.30 13.48
C ARG A 345 9.03 -13.89 13.32
N ILE A 346 8.61 -13.02 14.24
CA ILE A 346 9.17 -11.68 14.38
C ILE A 346 10.53 -11.79 15.08
N ARG A 347 11.57 -11.24 14.45
CA ARG A 347 12.94 -11.20 14.96
C ARG A 347 13.57 -9.85 14.67
N ILE A 348 13.46 -8.93 15.62
CA ILE A 348 13.98 -7.57 15.48
C ILE A 348 15.45 -7.59 15.02
N GLY A 349 15.77 -6.82 14.01
CA GLY A 349 17.09 -6.73 13.40
C GLY A 349 17.36 -7.73 12.27
N GLN A 350 16.50 -8.74 12.02
CA GLN A 350 16.66 -9.65 10.90
C GLN A 350 16.47 -8.94 9.54
N ALA A 351 15.46 -8.12 9.42
CA ALA A 351 15.15 -7.37 8.20
C ALA A 351 16.24 -6.33 7.85
N ALA A 352 16.93 -5.78 8.86
CA ALA A 352 17.97 -4.77 8.66
C ALA A 352 19.20 -5.29 7.87
N LYS A 353 19.45 -6.59 7.86
CA LYS A 353 20.64 -7.21 7.21
C LYS A 353 20.52 -7.41 5.70
N GLY A 354 19.74 -6.63 5.00
CA GLY A 354 19.62 -6.72 3.55
C GLY A 354 18.22 -6.42 3.03
N GLY A 355 17.39 -5.87 3.91
CA GLY A 355 16.10 -5.34 3.56
C GLY A 355 15.03 -6.41 3.30
N HIS A 356 13.84 -5.93 3.31
CA HIS A 356 12.64 -6.62 2.86
C HIS A 356 12.13 -5.98 1.57
N LEU A 357 11.13 -6.59 0.91
CA LEU A 357 10.53 -6.08 -0.31
C LEU A 357 9.22 -5.29 -0.06
N ALA A 358 8.85 -4.97 1.18
CA ALA A 358 7.58 -4.29 1.48
C ALA A 358 7.44 -2.92 0.79
N PHE A 359 8.55 -2.21 0.57
CA PHE A 359 8.59 -0.97 -0.20
C PHE A 359 8.92 -1.17 -1.69
N GLY A 360 8.87 -2.40 -2.18
CA GLY A 360 9.29 -2.75 -3.53
C GLY A 360 10.80 -2.73 -3.73
N HIS A 361 11.24 -2.72 -4.99
CA HIS A 361 12.65 -2.67 -5.38
C HIS A 361 12.80 -2.01 -6.77
N GLY A 362 14.02 -1.55 -7.10
CA GLY A 362 14.32 -0.92 -8.39
C GLY A 362 13.83 0.52 -8.50
N ILE A 363 13.57 0.96 -9.74
CA ILE A 363 13.19 2.36 -10.02
C ILE A 363 11.88 2.78 -9.38
N HIS A 364 10.98 1.83 -9.10
CA HIS A 364 9.69 2.04 -8.42
C HIS A 364 9.74 1.83 -6.90
N TYR A 365 10.93 1.79 -6.27
CA TYR A 365 11.02 1.78 -4.80
C TYR A 365 10.20 2.92 -4.20
N CYS A 366 9.45 2.65 -3.12
CA CYS A 366 8.50 3.60 -2.54
C CYS A 366 9.13 4.95 -2.22
N VAL A 367 8.57 6.03 -2.79
CA VAL A 367 9.04 7.40 -2.52
C VAL A 367 8.67 7.87 -1.12
N GLY A 368 7.51 7.40 -0.60
CA GLY A 368 7.00 7.71 0.74
C GLY A 368 7.60 6.88 1.87
N ALA A 369 8.56 5.97 1.58
CA ALA A 369 9.14 5.11 2.60
C ALA A 369 9.73 5.84 3.83
N PRO A 370 10.39 7.03 3.70
CA PRO A 370 10.83 7.80 4.86
C PRO A 370 9.66 8.31 5.71
N LEU A 371 8.59 8.80 5.08
CA LEU A 371 7.40 9.31 5.77
C LEU A 371 6.66 8.18 6.52
N ALA A 372 6.40 7.06 5.85
CA ALA A 372 5.75 5.90 6.47
C ALA A 372 6.51 5.38 7.70
N ARG A 373 7.86 5.39 7.65
CA ARG A 373 8.69 5.03 8.80
C ARG A 373 8.60 6.04 9.94
N LEU A 374 8.55 7.33 9.63
CA LEU A 374 8.42 8.38 10.64
C LEU A 374 7.06 8.30 11.32
N GLU A 375 5.98 8.20 10.55
CA GLU A 375 4.61 8.06 11.07
C GLU A 375 4.47 6.81 11.96
N ALA A 376 4.92 5.65 11.47
CA ALA A 376 4.89 4.41 12.25
C ALA A 376 5.74 4.51 13.52
N ARG A 377 6.95 5.09 13.45
CA ARG A 377 7.81 5.26 14.62
C ARG A 377 7.14 6.08 15.71
N LEU A 378 6.64 7.27 15.36
CA LEU A 378 5.99 8.15 16.33
C LEU A 378 4.69 7.52 16.87
N ALA A 379 3.92 6.84 16.01
CA ALA A 379 2.72 6.13 16.44
C ALA A 379 3.05 5.03 17.47
N PHE A 380 4.08 4.21 17.24
CA PHE A 380 4.47 3.17 18.20
C PHE A 380 5.07 3.75 19.47
N GLU A 381 6.00 4.72 19.38
CA GLU A 381 6.63 5.37 20.55
C GLU A 381 5.56 5.94 21.48
N LYS A 382 4.57 6.67 20.95
CA LYS A 382 3.54 7.33 21.75
C LYS A 382 2.54 6.34 22.38
N ILE A 383 2.00 5.41 21.59
CA ILE A 383 0.99 4.50 22.13
C ILE A 383 1.55 3.49 23.14
N LEU A 384 2.77 2.97 22.93
CA LEU A 384 3.41 2.06 23.88
C LEU A 384 3.76 2.75 25.19
N ALA A 385 4.20 4.01 25.13
CA ALA A 385 4.48 4.80 26.34
C ALA A 385 3.21 5.13 27.11
N ARG A 386 2.08 5.39 26.42
CA ARG A 386 0.80 5.80 27.04
C ARG A 386 0.03 4.63 27.62
N TYR A 387 0.03 3.47 26.96
CA TYR A 387 -0.78 2.30 27.30
C TYR A 387 0.08 1.03 27.37
N PRO A 388 0.97 0.92 28.39
CA PRO A 388 1.90 -0.21 28.50
C PRO A 388 1.21 -1.57 28.74
N ASP A 389 -0.04 -1.56 29.20
CA ASP A 389 -0.82 -2.74 29.53
C ASP A 389 -2.00 -3.03 28.59
N MET A 390 -2.08 -2.28 27.48
CA MET A 390 -3.12 -2.47 26.44
C MET A 390 -3.23 -3.93 25.98
N ARG A 391 -4.47 -4.41 25.76
CA ARG A 391 -4.78 -5.79 25.37
C ARG A 391 -5.84 -5.83 24.28
N LEU A 392 -5.83 -6.89 23.46
CA LEU A 392 -6.93 -7.19 22.54
C LEU A 392 -8.23 -7.41 23.32
N ALA A 393 -9.31 -6.76 22.88
CA ALA A 393 -10.65 -6.96 23.44
C ALA A 393 -11.33 -8.20 22.84
N GLU A 394 -11.17 -8.43 21.53
CA GLU A 394 -11.79 -9.53 20.82
C GLU A 394 -10.97 -10.00 19.59
N ALA A 395 -11.49 -11.01 18.89
CA ALA A 395 -10.86 -11.55 17.69
C ALA A 395 -10.89 -10.54 16.53
N VAL A 396 -9.79 -10.46 15.82
CA VAL A 396 -9.56 -9.51 14.74
C VAL A 396 -9.88 -10.12 13.38
N ARG A 397 -10.57 -9.38 12.52
CA ARG A 397 -10.84 -9.76 11.12
C ARG A 397 -9.87 -9.07 10.17
N TRP A 398 -9.33 -9.83 9.21
CA TRP A 398 -8.52 -9.30 8.14
C TRP A 398 -9.39 -8.70 7.05
N ARG A 399 -8.88 -7.64 6.41
CA ARG A 399 -9.50 -7.05 5.22
C ARG A 399 -9.35 -8.02 4.03
N PRO A 400 -10.42 -8.29 3.30
CA PRO A 400 -10.34 -9.10 2.08
C PRO A 400 -9.66 -8.31 0.96
N SER A 401 -8.42 -8.64 0.63
CA SER A 401 -7.72 -8.00 -0.48
C SER A 401 -6.59 -8.85 -1.02
N SER A 402 -6.44 -8.90 -2.33
CA SER A 402 -5.27 -9.47 -3.00
C SER A 402 -4.11 -8.48 -3.14
N THR A 403 -4.33 -7.21 -2.84
CA THR A 403 -3.33 -6.14 -2.97
C THR A 403 -2.83 -5.65 -1.62
N PHE A 404 -3.74 -5.38 -0.69
CA PHE A 404 -3.40 -4.85 0.63
C PHE A 404 -3.51 -5.92 1.70
N ARG A 405 -2.74 -5.76 2.75
CA ARG A 405 -2.77 -6.60 3.94
C ARG A 405 -2.96 -5.70 5.15
N GLY A 406 -4.13 -5.78 5.77
CA GLY A 406 -4.48 -4.99 6.95
C GLY A 406 -5.70 -5.57 7.66
N VAL A 407 -5.89 -5.18 8.90
CA VAL A 407 -7.07 -5.55 9.68
C VAL A 407 -8.20 -4.57 9.44
N GLN A 408 -9.45 -5.05 9.51
CA GLN A 408 -10.64 -4.20 9.37
C GLN A 408 -10.84 -3.32 10.60
N SER A 409 -10.62 -3.88 11.78
CA SER A 409 -10.72 -3.24 13.08
C SER A 409 -9.72 -3.86 14.04
N LEU A 410 -9.31 -3.12 15.05
CA LEU A 410 -8.40 -3.59 16.09
C LEU A 410 -8.93 -3.14 17.47
N PRO A 411 -9.97 -3.82 17.98
CA PRO A 411 -10.56 -3.49 19.26
C PRO A 411 -9.63 -3.86 20.42
N VAL A 412 -9.40 -2.88 21.31
CA VAL A 412 -8.52 -3.03 22.47
C VAL A 412 -9.11 -2.43 23.72
N VAL A 413 -8.70 -2.98 24.87
CA VAL A 413 -8.89 -2.39 26.20
C VAL A 413 -7.64 -1.60 26.53
N LEU A 414 -7.82 -0.32 26.87
CA LEU A 414 -6.77 0.59 27.30
C LEU A 414 -6.63 0.49 28.83
N GLU A 415 -5.51 0.02 29.33
CA GLU A 415 -5.18 -0.03 30.77
C GLU A 415 -3.87 0.69 31.09
#